data_a2e76246447c8c9b59ecfe04937df7aa
#
_entry.id   a2e76246447c8c9b59ecfe04937df7aa
#
_cell.length_a   1.000
_cell.length_b   1.000
_cell.length_c   1.000
_cell.angle_alpha   90.00
_cell.angle_beta   90.00
_cell.angle_gamma   90.00
#
_symmetry.space_group_name_H-M   'P 1'
#
loop_
_entity.id
_entity.type
_entity.pdbx_description
1 polymer ?
#
loop_
_entity_poly.entity_id
_entity_poly.type
_entity_poly.pdbx_seq_one_letter_code
_entity_poly.pdbx_strand_id
1 'polypeptide(L)'
;MASHNPFRDRASASKRYDGHYFPASAADGLENWAMIGTATARGLHEFVASQVLARYARPGTRAVDLGAGPGAMCERLHSFGCQVVAVDRDPSVYQANHPFVAQDLNQTAFASGLGMASFDLVIAVEVIEHVESPINFLRNVAQLLAPDGVAVITTPNVDSLPARLRFLMEGKIRMMDEVSDPTHISPIFSDLLRRQFLPRAGLKLTEHLLFPPKGYQLTRKPFAWPLALAAAVFSGDSVLGDNHIFVFKAAT
;
A
#
# COMPACT_ATOMS: atom_id res chain seq x y z
N MET A 1 8.34 -3.44 -34.63
CA MET A 1 7.88 -2.32 -33.78
C MET A 1 8.27 -2.68 -32.38
N ALA A 2 9.26 -1.99 -31.80
CA ALA A 2 9.74 -2.28 -30.45
C ALA A 2 8.78 -1.65 -29.44
N SER A 3 8.24 -2.46 -28.52
CA SER A 3 7.35 -2.00 -27.45
C SER A 3 8.16 -1.15 -26.48
N HIS A 4 7.79 0.12 -26.38
CA HIS A 4 8.36 1.06 -25.42
C HIS A 4 7.84 0.68 -24.01
N ASN A 5 8.73 0.24 -23.13
CA ASN A 5 8.40 -0.05 -21.73
C ASN A 5 8.65 1.22 -20.90
N PRO A 6 7.60 1.92 -20.41
CA PRO A 6 7.73 3.20 -19.72
C PRO A 6 8.44 3.11 -18.34
N PHE A 7 8.71 1.90 -17.84
CA PHE A 7 9.35 1.70 -16.54
C PHE A 7 10.89 1.66 -16.59
N ARG A 8 11.52 1.65 -17.79
CA ARG A 8 12.98 1.58 -17.90
C ARG A 8 13.72 2.89 -17.64
N ASP A 9 13.07 4.04 -17.77
CA ASP A 9 13.75 5.34 -17.74
C ASP A 9 13.73 6.07 -16.38
N ARG A 10 13.21 5.45 -15.31
CA ARG A 10 13.17 6.08 -13.97
C ARG A 10 14.29 5.66 -13.01
N ALA A 11 15.25 4.86 -13.45
CA ALA A 11 16.32 4.33 -12.58
C ALA A 11 17.48 5.30 -12.26
N SER A 12 17.44 6.56 -12.68
CA SER A 12 18.56 7.49 -12.54
C SER A 12 18.25 8.78 -11.79
N ALA A 13 17.78 8.70 -10.54
CA ALA A 13 17.82 9.84 -9.63
C ALA A 13 17.93 9.39 -8.16
N SER A 14 19.06 8.77 -7.79
CA SER A 14 19.37 8.51 -6.39
C SER A 14 19.79 9.80 -5.69
N LYS A 15 18.86 10.51 -5.05
CA LYS A 15 19.19 11.49 -4.01
C LYS A 15 19.07 10.81 -2.66
N ARG A 16 20.15 10.90 -1.87
CA ARG A 16 20.28 10.33 -0.52
C ARG A 16 19.14 10.82 0.38
N TYR A 17 18.61 9.91 1.18
CA TYR A 17 17.55 10.16 2.16
C TYR A 17 18.18 10.51 3.50
N ASP A 18 17.79 11.63 4.09
CA ASP A 18 18.23 11.99 5.45
C ASP A 18 17.44 11.14 6.45
N GLY A 19 18.18 10.27 7.17
CA GLY A 19 17.70 9.14 7.97
C GLY A 19 16.93 9.47 9.26
N HIS A 20 15.99 10.40 9.27
CA HIS A 20 15.33 10.85 10.51
C HIS A 20 14.02 10.10 10.89
N TYR A 21 13.66 9.01 10.20
CA TYR A 21 12.39 8.30 10.45
C TYR A 21 12.53 6.89 11.06
N PHE A 22 13.76 6.42 11.36
CA PHE A 22 13.94 5.06 11.87
C PHE A 22 14.46 5.07 13.31
N PRO A 23 13.88 4.30 14.24
CA PRO A 23 14.52 4.03 15.52
C PRO A 23 15.81 3.23 15.28
N ALA A 24 16.87 3.56 16.01
CA ALA A 24 18.21 2.99 15.85
C ALA A 24 18.26 1.43 15.93
N SER A 25 17.25 0.80 16.54
CA SER A 25 17.14 -0.67 16.65
C SER A 25 16.65 -1.37 15.37
N ALA A 26 16.17 -0.61 14.37
CA ALA A 26 15.74 -1.16 13.09
C ALA A 26 16.83 -1.05 11.99
N ALA A 27 17.96 -0.41 12.29
CA ALA A 27 18.97 -0.11 11.29
C ALA A 27 19.73 -1.35 10.77
N ASP A 28 19.91 -2.37 11.61
CA ASP A 28 20.75 -3.54 11.27
C ASP A 28 20.11 -4.50 10.25
N GLY A 29 18.79 -4.40 10.00
CA GLY A 29 18.08 -5.18 8.98
C GLY A 29 17.81 -4.45 7.67
N LEU A 30 18.03 -3.12 7.62
CA LEU A 30 17.60 -2.27 6.50
C LEU A 30 18.55 -2.32 5.29
N GLU A 31 19.81 -2.72 5.46
CA GLU A 31 20.79 -2.74 4.37
C GLU A 31 20.48 -3.74 3.27
N ASN A 32 19.75 -4.82 3.57
CA ASN A 32 19.37 -5.85 2.62
C ASN A 32 18.10 -5.52 1.82
N TRP A 33 17.31 -4.53 2.21
CA TRP A 33 16.05 -4.20 1.54
C TRP A 33 16.20 -3.33 0.29
N ALA A 34 17.39 -2.79 0.04
CA ALA A 34 17.65 -1.86 -1.06
C ALA A 34 17.79 -2.53 -2.44
N MET A 35 17.79 -3.87 -2.51
CA MET A 35 18.11 -4.61 -3.74
C MET A 35 16.95 -4.69 -4.74
N ILE A 36 15.70 -4.68 -4.27
CA ILE A 36 14.52 -4.74 -5.14
C ILE A 36 13.80 -3.39 -5.11
N GLY A 37 13.67 -2.77 -6.29
CA GLY A 37 13.01 -1.47 -6.46
C GLY A 37 11.52 -1.52 -6.11
N THR A 38 10.98 -0.41 -5.59
CA THR A 38 9.54 -0.24 -5.34
C THR A 38 8.94 0.71 -6.36
N ALA A 39 7.71 0.45 -6.81
CA ALA A 39 6.93 1.36 -7.66
C ALA A 39 6.08 2.35 -6.85
N THR A 40 6.30 2.45 -5.54
CA THR A 40 5.50 3.23 -4.60
C THR A 40 6.19 4.53 -4.15
N ALA A 41 5.51 5.35 -3.35
CA ALA A 41 6.12 6.51 -2.71
C ALA A 41 7.34 6.10 -1.89
N ARG A 42 8.43 6.87 -2.02
CA ARG A 42 9.71 6.54 -1.39
C ARG A 42 9.57 6.43 0.13
N GLY A 43 9.99 5.29 0.70
CA GLY A 43 9.94 5.01 2.14
C GLY A 43 8.59 4.47 2.63
N LEU A 44 7.59 4.30 1.75
CA LEU A 44 6.30 3.73 2.15
C LEU A 44 6.45 2.28 2.63
N HIS A 45 7.18 1.44 1.90
CA HIS A 45 7.42 0.05 2.29
C HIS A 45 8.14 -0.07 3.63
N GLU A 46 9.16 0.76 3.86
CA GLU A 46 9.91 0.82 5.11
C GLU A 46 9.02 1.28 6.27
N PHE A 47 8.17 2.27 6.01
CA PHE A 47 7.22 2.76 7.01
C PHE A 47 6.20 1.67 7.37
N VAL A 48 5.60 0.99 6.39
CA VAL A 48 4.69 -0.13 6.62
C VAL A 48 5.40 -1.24 7.40
N ALA A 49 6.61 -1.63 6.99
CA ALA A 49 7.40 -2.65 7.68
C ALA A 49 7.67 -2.28 9.15
N SER A 50 8.18 -1.08 9.42
CA SER A 50 8.57 -0.65 10.76
C SER A 50 7.39 -0.30 11.67
N GLN A 51 6.34 0.33 11.15
CA GLN A 51 5.23 0.82 11.97
C GLN A 51 4.08 -0.17 12.09
N VAL A 52 3.95 -1.09 11.14
CA VAL A 52 2.82 -2.04 11.10
C VAL A 52 3.31 -3.48 11.20
N LEU A 53 4.13 -3.95 10.25
CA LEU A 53 4.50 -5.37 10.18
C LEU A 53 5.30 -5.82 11.41
N ALA A 54 6.17 -4.97 11.96
CA ALA A 54 6.92 -5.28 13.19
C ALA A 54 6.03 -5.68 14.39
N ARG A 55 4.73 -5.35 14.35
CA ARG A 55 3.77 -5.72 15.40
C ARG A 55 3.08 -7.05 15.15
N TYR A 56 2.93 -7.45 13.90
CA TYR A 56 2.14 -8.61 13.50
C TYR A 56 3.00 -9.75 12.93
N ALA A 57 4.08 -9.42 12.21
CA ALA A 57 4.99 -10.41 11.64
C ALA A 57 5.84 -11.07 12.73
N ARG A 58 5.91 -12.39 12.70
CA ARG A 58 6.71 -13.24 13.61
C ARG A 58 7.28 -14.41 12.80
N PRO A 59 8.34 -15.07 13.25
CA PRO A 59 8.81 -16.31 12.65
C PRO A 59 7.67 -17.33 12.51
N GLY A 60 7.46 -17.82 11.27
CA GLY A 60 6.39 -18.76 10.96
C GLY A 60 5.04 -18.13 10.59
N THR A 61 4.86 -16.80 10.70
CA THR A 61 3.66 -16.10 10.19
C THR A 61 3.45 -16.40 8.70
N ARG A 62 2.27 -16.88 8.33
CA ARG A 62 1.89 -17.12 6.94
C ARG A 62 1.41 -15.80 6.34
N ALA A 63 2.15 -15.28 5.41
CA ALA A 63 1.89 -13.98 4.80
C ALA A 63 1.65 -14.11 3.30
N VAL A 64 0.73 -13.33 2.75
CA VAL A 64 0.54 -13.16 1.31
C VAL A 64 0.69 -11.69 0.94
N ASP A 65 1.46 -11.42 -0.12
CA ASP A 65 1.64 -10.10 -0.73
C ASP A 65 0.85 -10.06 -2.04
N LEU A 66 -0.27 -9.35 -2.02
CA LEU A 66 -1.17 -9.19 -3.16
C LEU A 66 -0.73 -7.98 -3.99
N GLY A 67 -0.47 -8.18 -5.28
CA GLY A 67 0.15 -7.18 -6.14
C GLY A 67 1.63 -7.01 -5.81
N ALA A 68 2.35 -8.12 -5.66
CA ALA A 68 3.72 -8.16 -5.17
C ALA A 68 4.73 -7.41 -6.07
N GLY A 69 4.38 -7.19 -7.36
CA GLY A 69 5.27 -6.55 -8.32
C GLY A 69 6.64 -7.21 -8.35
N PRO A 70 7.75 -6.46 -8.18
CA PRO A 70 9.10 -7.03 -8.12
C PRO A 70 9.38 -7.89 -6.87
N GLY A 71 8.52 -7.88 -5.83
CA GLY A 71 8.69 -8.65 -4.60
C GLY A 71 9.34 -7.89 -3.45
N ALA A 72 9.40 -6.57 -3.52
CA ALA A 72 10.07 -5.76 -2.50
C ALA A 72 9.43 -5.91 -1.10
N MET A 73 8.11 -6.07 -0.99
CA MET A 73 7.44 -6.30 0.29
C MET A 73 7.62 -7.76 0.74
N CYS A 74 7.71 -8.71 -0.18
CA CYS A 74 8.01 -10.11 0.14
C CYS A 74 9.35 -10.25 0.87
N GLU A 75 10.40 -9.54 0.43
CA GLU A 75 11.71 -9.54 1.10
C GLU A 75 11.61 -8.98 2.54
N ARG A 76 10.81 -7.93 2.74
CA ARG A 76 10.59 -7.36 4.07
C ARG A 76 9.86 -8.33 4.99
N LEU A 77 8.81 -8.97 4.50
CA LEU A 77 8.07 -10.02 5.24
C LEU A 77 9.00 -11.19 5.59
N HIS A 78 9.81 -11.63 4.64
CA HIS A 78 10.78 -12.69 4.86
C HIS A 78 11.81 -12.34 5.94
N SER A 79 12.27 -11.08 6.00
CA SER A 79 13.21 -10.62 7.04
C SER A 79 12.64 -10.71 8.46
N PHE A 80 11.32 -10.71 8.63
CA PHE A 80 10.63 -10.99 9.89
C PHE A 80 10.45 -12.50 10.17
N GLY A 81 10.93 -13.37 9.27
CA GLY A 81 10.76 -14.82 9.39
C GLY A 81 9.39 -15.34 8.92
N CYS A 82 8.64 -14.54 8.16
CA CYS A 82 7.36 -14.98 7.60
C CYS A 82 7.55 -16.03 6.49
N GLN A 83 6.56 -16.92 6.38
CA GLN A 83 6.36 -17.77 5.21
C GLN A 83 5.55 -16.97 4.19
N VAL A 84 6.21 -16.53 3.11
CA VAL A 84 5.64 -15.56 2.17
C VAL A 84 5.16 -16.25 0.90
N VAL A 85 3.97 -15.87 0.43
CA VAL A 85 3.47 -16.14 -0.92
C VAL A 85 3.29 -14.80 -1.63
N ALA A 86 3.93 -14.66 -2.79
CA ALA A 86 3.76 -13.52 -3.68
C ALA A 86 2.61 -13.78 -4.66
N VAL A 87 1.78 -12.78 -4.90
CA VAL A 87 0.67 -12.85 -5.86
C VAL A 87 0.72 -11.63 -6.76
N ASP A 88 0.83 -11.84 -8.06
CA ASP A 88 0.73 -10.78 -9.06
C ASP A 88 0.21 -11.35 -10.37
N ARG A 89 -0.25 -10.49 -11.27
CA ARG A 89 -0.71 -10.88 -12.61
C ARG A 89 0.46 -11.25 -13.53
N ASP A 90 1.57 -10.54 -13.40
CA ASP A 90 2.71 -10.65 -14.33
C ASP A 90 3.94 -11.27 -13.63
N PRO A 91 4.21 -12.57 -13.86
CA PRO A 91 5.38 -13.23 -13.30
C PRO A 91 6.71 -12.68 -13.83
N SER A 92 6.71 -11.98 -14.97
CA SER A 92 7.94 -11.49 -15.60
C SER A 92 8.59 -10.33 -14.85
N VAL A 93 7.84 -9.61 -14.00
CA VAL A 93 8.35 -8.49 -13.18
C VAL A 93 8.89 -8.96 -11.85
N TYR A 94 8.53 -10.18 -11.39
CA TYR A 94 8.90 -10.69 -10.08
C TYR A 94 10.39 -11.05 -10.02
N GLN A 95 11.10 -10.55 -9.01
CA GLN A 95 12.56 -10.68 -8.86
C GLN A 95 12.97 -11.38 -7.56
N ALA A 96 12.07 -11.42 -6.57
CA ALA A 96 12.33 -12.10 -5.30
C ALA A 96 12.26 -13.62 -5.45
N ASN A 97 12.80 -14.36 -4.48
CA ASN A 97 12.88 -15.83 -4.53
C ASN A 97 11.92 -16.46 -3.49
N HIS A 98 10.63 -16.09 -3.57
CA HIS A 98 9.57 -16.69 -2.74
C HIS A 98 8.52 -17.37 -3.63
N PRO A 99 7.69 -18.29 -3.10
CA PRO A 99 6.57 -18.86 -3.84
C PRO A 99 5.73 -17.77 -4.49
N PHE A 100 5.47 -17.91 -5.78
CA PHE A 100 4.74 -16.94 -6.60
C PHE A 100 3.52 -17.60 -7.24
N VAL A 101 2.38 -16.92 -7.18
CA VAL A 101 1.13 -17.32 -7.84
C VAL A 101 0.73 -16.23 -8.84
N ALA A 102 0.67 -16.61 -10.12
CA ALA A 102 0.15 -15.74 -11.17
C ALA A 102 -1.38 -15.65 -11.05
N GLN A 103 -1.90 -14.50 -10.61
CA GLN A 103 -3.32 -14.32 -10.34
C GLN A 103 -3.76 -12.90 -10.66
N ASP A 104 -4.85 -12.76 -11.41
CA ASP A 104 -5.52 -11.48 -11.60
C ASP A 104 -6.46 -11.18 -10.41
N LEU A 105 -6.17 -10.10 -9.69
CA LEU A 105 -6.93 -9.66 -8.51
C LEU A 105 -8.30 -9.05 -8.85
N ASN A 106 -8.61 -8.86 -10.15
CA ASN A 106 -9.95 -8.51 -10.63
C ASN A 106 -10.90 -9.71 -10.71
N GLN A 107 -10.39 -10.94 -10.64
CA GLN A 107 -11.25 -12.11 -10.64
C GLN A 107 -12.16 -12.14 -9.40
N THR A 108 -13.42 -12.52 -9.61
CA THR A 108 -14.44 -12.47 -8.57
C THR A 108 -14.10 -13.29 -7.33
N ALA A 109 -13.42 -14.41 -7.49
CA ALA A 109 -13.12 -15.36 -6.41
C ALA A 109 -11.62 -15.74 -6.41
N PHE A 110 -10.71 -14.76 -6.51
CA PHE A 110 -9.29 -15.03 -6.54
C PHE A 110 -8.76 -15.69 -5.25
N ALA A 111 -9.40 -15.44 -4.12
CA ALA A 111 -9.04 -16.05 -2.84
C ALA A 111 -9.13 -17.59 -2.87
N SER A 112 -10.05 -18.17 -3.65
CA SER A 112 -10.22 -19.63 -3.71
C SER A 112 -9.00 -20.35 -4.26
N GLY A 113 -8.24 -19.71 -5.16
CA GLY A 113 -6.99 -20.25 -5.72
C GLY A 113 -5.79 -20.11 -4.79
N LEU A 114 -5.87 -19.29 -3.74
CA LEU A 114 -4.77 -19.00 -2.82
C LEU A 114 -4.89 -19.71 -1.47
N GLY A 115 -6.02 -20.31 -1.18
CA GLY A 115 -6.30 -20.97 0.10
C GLY A 115 -7.04 -20.04 1.08
N MET A 116 -8.34 -20.29 1.23
CA MET A 116 -9.20 -19.53 2.14
C MET A 116 -8.81 -19.74 3.60
N ALA A 117 -8.96 -18.71 4.43
CA ALA A 117 -8.65 -18.71 5.85
C ALA A 117 -7.24 -19.21 6.21
N SER A 118 -6.26 -18.93 5.33
CA SER A 118 -4.93 -19.52 5.43
C SER A 118 -3.84 -18.55 5.87
N PHE A 119 -4.08 -17.24 5.78
CA PHE A 119 -3.02 -16.26 6.01
C PHE A 119 -3.25 -15.50 7.31
N ASP A 120 -2.21 -15.47 8.13
CA ASP A 120 -2.18 -14.67 9.36
C ASP A 120 -1.97 -13.18 9.03
N LEU A 121 -1.37 -12.90 7.83
CA LEU A 121 -1.08 -11.55 7.37
C LEU A 121 -1.32 -11.45 5.85
N VAL A 122 -2.23 -10.56 5.47
CA VAL A 122 -2.52 -10.22 4.06
C VAL A 122 -2.06 -8.80 3.79
N ILE A 123 -1.14 -8.61 2.84
CA ILE A 123 -0.60 -7.30 2.50
C ILE A 123 -1.00 -6.92 1.07
N ALA A 124 -1.33 -5.65 0.85
CA ALA A 124 -1.52 -5.07 -0.47
C ALA A 124 -1.06 -3.60 -0.44
N VAL A 125 0.09 -3.32 -1.04
CA VAL A 125 0.68 -1.97 -1.04
C VAL A 125 0.47 -1.31 -2.39
N GLU A 126 -0.37 -0.26 -2.42
CA GLU A 126 -0.73 0.47 -3.65
C GLU A 126 -1.33 -0.47 -4.71
N VAL A 127 -2.41 -1.17 -4.35
CA VAL A 127 -3.07 -2.17 -5.20
C VAL A 127 -4.56 -1.87 -5.37
N ILE A 128 -5.27 -1.49 -4.30
CA ILE A 128 -6.74 -1.37 -4.31
C ILE A 128 -7.24 -0.29 -5.28
N GLU A 129 -6.43 0.71 -5.59
CA GLU A 129 -6.73 1.74 -6.59
C GLU A 129 -6.66 1.26 -8.04
N HIS A 130 -6.01 0.11 -8.27
CA HIS A 130 -5.86 -0.51 -9.60
C HIS A 130 -6.94 -1.54 -9.92
N VAL A 131 -7.74 -1.95 -8.94
CA VAL A 131 -8.78 -2.96 -9.20
C VAL A 131 -10.09 -2.32 -9.65
N GLU A 132 -10.82 -3.01 -10.51
CA GLU A 132 -12.12 -2.57 -11.03
C GLU A 132 -13.19 -2.53 -9.95
N SER A 133 -13.13 -3.45 -8.97
CA SER A 133 -14.08 -3.53 -7.86
C SER A 133 -13.36 -3.62 -6.51
N PRO A 134 -13.09 -2.48 -5.86
CA PRO A 134 -12.50 -2.46 -4.52
C PRO A 134 -13.26 -3.27 -3.48
N ILE A 135 -14.59 -3.30 -3.56
CA ILE A 135 -15.39 -4.08 -2.61
C ILE A 135 -15.23 -5.59 -2.85
N ASN A 136 -15.12 -6.03 -4.10
CA ASN A 136 -14.85 -7.44 -4.40
C ASN A 136 -13.45 -7.84 -3.97
N PHE A 137 -12.46 -6.99 -4.20
CA PHE A 137 -11.10 -7.18 -3.72
C PHE A 137 -11.08 -7.36 -2.19
N LEU A 138 -11.73 -6.48 -1.44
CA LEU A 138 -11.80 -6.55 0.02
C LEU A 138 -12.54 -7.81 0.52
N ARG A 139 -13.57 -8.29 -0.19
CA ARG A 139 -14.23 -9.57 0.13
C ARG A 139 -13.28 -10.75 0.00
N ASN A 140 -12.47 -10.78 -1.04
CA ASN A 140 -11.45 -11.81 -1.21
C ASN A 140 -10.35 -11.69 -0.13
N VAL A 141 -9.92 -10.48 0.21
CA VAL A 141 -8.99 -10.26 1.33
C VAL A 141 -9.56 -10.84 2.64
N ALA A 142 -10.85 -10.58 2.93
CA ALA A 142 -11.49 -11.15 4.12
C ALA A 142 -11.53 -12.68 4.10
N GLN A 143 -11.73 -13.30 2.94
CA GLN A 143 -11.72 -14.76 2.80
C GLN A 143 -10.34 -15.39 2.96
N LEU A 144 -9.26 -14.65 2.67
CA LEU A 144 -7.88 -15.13 2.84
C LEU A 144 -7.44 -15.12 4.31
N LEU A 145 -8.00 -14.23 5.14
CA LEU A 145 -7.60 -14.09 6.54
C LEU A 145 -7.91 -15.34 7.35
N ALA A 146 -6.90 -15.86 8.03
CA ALA A 146 -7.08 -16.84 9.11
C ALA A 146 -7.86 -16.21 10.28
N PRO A 147 -8.41 -17.01 11.20
CA PRO A 147 -8.92 -16.50 12.47
C PRO A 147 -7.86 -15.60 13.14
N ASP A 148 -8.24 -14.40 13.59
CA ASP A 148 -7.35 -13.37 14.15
C ASP A 148 -6.32 -12.77 13.17
N GLY A 149 -6.32 -13.17 11.91
CA GLY A 149 -5.48 -12.63 10.85
C GLY A 149 -5.69 -11.13 10.65
N VAL A 150 -4.66 -10.48 10.10
CA VAL A 150 -4.63 -9.03 9.87
C VAL A 150 -4.38 -8.74 8.38
N ALA A 151 -5.14 -7.82 7.81
CA ALA A 151 -4.85 -7.27 6.49
C ALA A 151 -4.29 -5.85 6.61
N VAL A 152 -3.28 -5.54 5.80
CA VAL A 152 -2.67 -4.21 5.68
C VAL A 152 -2.76 -3.77 4.23
N ILE A 153 -3.47 -2.68 3.99
CA ILE A 153 -3.67 -2.14 2.64
C ILE A 153 -3.24 -0.69 2.60
N THR A 154 -2.47 -0.31 1.60
CA THR A 154 -2.17 1.09 1.33
C THR A 154 -2.80 1.55 0.03
N THR A 155 -3.03 2.85 -0.09
CA THR A 155 -3.57 3.49 -1.30
C THR A 155 -3.29 4.99 -1.26
N PRO A 156 -3.22 5.70 -2.41
CA PRO A 156 -3.08 7.15 -2.44
C PRO A 156 -4.14 7.87 -1.63
N ASN A 157 -3.72 8.92 -0.90
CA ASN A 157 -4.61 9.75 -0.11
C ASN A 157 -5.31 10.81 -0.98
N VAL A 158 -6.44 10.42 -1.54
CA VAL A 158 -7.32 11.32 -2.30
C VAL A 158 -8.13 12.29 -1.41
N ASP A 159 -8.10 12.10 -0.09
CA ASP A 159 -8.73 12.97 0.91
C ASP A 159 -7.81 14.08 1.43
N SER A 160 -6.54 14.09 1.06
CA SER A 160 -5.54 15.04 1.56
C SER A 160 -5.88 16.49 1.20
N LEU A 161 -5.39 17.46 1.97
CA LEU A 161 -5.62 18.86 1.68
C LEU A 161 -5.17 19.26 0.26
N PRO A 162 -3.99 18.84 -0.25
CA PRO A 162 -3.63 19.08 -1.64
C PRO A 162 -4.61 18.47 -2.66
N ALA A 163 -5.17 17.29 -2.34
CA ALA A 163 -6.14 16.64 -3.22
C ALA A 163 -7.47 17.43 -3.25
N ARG A 164 -7.96 17.87 -2.08
CA ARG A 164 -9.18 18.70 -1.98
C ARG A 164 -9.03 20.03 -2.71
N LEU A 165 -7.89 20.70 -2.56
CA LEU A 165 -7.62 21.95 -3.26
C LEU A 165 -7.54 21.75 -4.76
N ARG A 166 -6.89 20.69 -5.22
CA ARG A 166 -6.83 20.36 -6.65
C ARG A 166 -8.20 20.06 -7.23
N PHE A 167 -9.01 19.30 -6.53
CA PHE A 167 -10.39 19.03 -6.95
C PHE A 167 -11.23 20.32 -7.04
N LEU A 168 -11.11 21.18 -6.04
CA LEU A 168 -11.82 22.46 -6.01
C LEU A 168 -11.41 23.39 -7.17
N MET A 169 -10.12 23.43 -7.53
CA MET A 169 -9.60 24.35 -8.56
C MET A 169 -9.68 23.78 -9.98
N GLU A 170 -9.51 22.48 -10.15
CA GLU A 170 -9.33 21.85 -11.46
C GLU A 170 -10.40 20.77 -11.75
N GLY A 171 -11.21 20.38 -10.77
CA GLY A 171 -12.16 19.26 -10.92
C GLY A 171 -11.50 17.89 -11.05
N LYS A 172 -10.18 17.78 -10.76
CA LYS A 172 -9.39 16.56 -10.92
C LYS A 172 -9.08 15.92 -9.56
N ILE A 173 -9.27 14.60 -9.48
CA ILE A 173 -8.86 13.85 -8.29
C ILE A 173 -7.35 13.62 -8.39
N ARG A 174 -6.60 14.14 -7.39
CA ARG A 174 -5.15 13.95 -7.31
C ARG A 174 -4.81 12.47 -7.23
N MET A 175 -3.74 12.06 -7.90
CA MET A 175 -3.29 10.66 -8.04
C MET A 175 -4.17 9.78 -8.92
N MET A 176 -5.27 10.33 -9.51
CA MET A 176 -6.17 9.65 -10.43
C MET A 176 -6.25 10.38 -11.78
N ASP A 177 -5.31 11.26 -12.04
CA ASP A 177 -5.29 12.13 -13.22
C ASP A 177 -4.19 11.71 -14.22
N GLU A 178 -4.17 12.37 -15.36
CA GLU A 178 -3.26 12.06 -16.48
C GLU A 178 -1.77 12.23 -16.17
N VAL A 179 -1.41 12.87 -15.05
CA VAL A 179 0.01 13.02 -14.63
C VAL A 179 0.42 11.97 -13.59
N SER A 180 -0.54 11.17 -13.16
CA SER A 180 -0.36 10.06 -12.22
C SER A 180 -0.18 8.74 -12.97
N ASP A 181 -0.22 7.63 -12.26
CA ASP A 181 -0.22 6.31 -12.90
C ASP A 181 -1.55 6.12 -13.67
N PRO A 182 -1.53 5.86 -14.99
CA PRO A 182 -2.73 5.71 -15.78
C PRO A 182 -3.57 4.47 -15.40
N THR A 183 -3.03 3.57 -14.59
CA THR A 183 -3.72 2.37 -14.11
C THR A 183 -4.48 2.60 -12.80
N HIS A 184 -4.41 3.79 -12.20
CA HIS A 184 -5.25 4.19 -11.08
C HIS A 184 -6.67 4.47 -11.57
N ILE A 185 -7.58 3.55 -11.35
CA ILE A 185 -8.97 3.60 -11.84
C ILE A 185 -10.02 3.72 -10.71
N SER A 186 -9.65 3.41 -9.48
CA SER A 186 -10.57 3.35 -8.34
C SER A 186 -10.11 4.26 -7.19
N PRO A 187 -10.60 5.50 -7.07
CA PRO A 187 -10.27 6.38 -5.95
C PRO A 187 -10.87 5.86 -4.64
N ILE A 188 -10.05 5.72 -3.61
CA ILE A 188 -10.46 5.21 -2.30
C ILE A 188 -10.59 6.38 -1.31
N PHE A 189 -11.81 6.83 -1.08
CA PHE A 189 -12.12 7.80 -0.04
C PHE A 189 -12.22 7.09 1.32
N SER A 190 -11.48 7.56 2.31
CA SER A 190 -11.36 6.91 3.62
C SER A 190 -12.70 6.78 4.36
N ASP A 191 -13.56 7.78 4.28
CA ASP A 191 -14.90 7.75 4.88
C ASP A 191 -15.81 6.73 4.17
N LEU A 192 -15.80 6.68 2.84
CA LEU A 192 -16.58 5.70 2.07
C LEU A 192 -16.09 4.28 2.33
N LEU A 193 -14.76 4.09 2.40
CA LEU A 193 -14.16 2.80 2.77
C LEU A 193 -14.70 2.32 4.12
N ARG A 194 -14.59 3.15 5.15
CA ARG A 194 -15.03 2.81 6.52
C ARG A 194 -16.52 2.52 6.62
N ARG A 195 -17.38 3.37 6.03
CA ARG A 195 -18.83 3.27 6.19
C ARG A 195 -19.49 2.26 5.27
N GLN A 196 -18.91 2.00 4.10
CA GLN A 196 -19.57 1.22 3.09
C GLN A 196 -18.81 -0.04 2.68
N PHE A 197 -17.51 0.06 2.35
CA PHE A 197 -16.80 -1.07 1.78
C PHE A 197 -16.45 -2.12 2.83
N LEU A 198 -15.89 -1.70 3.95
CA LEU A 198 -15.47 -2.63 4.99
C LEU A 198 -16.62 -3.45 5.57
N PRO A 199 -17.77 -2.86 5.99
CA PRO A 199 -18.89 -3.65 6.49
C PRO A 199 -19.44 -4.64 5.45
N ARG A 200 -19.48 -4.25 4.17
CA ARG A 200 -19.95 -5.13 3.08
C ARG A 200 -18.96 -6.23 2.72
N ALA A 201 -17.71 -6.04 3.04
CA ALA A 201 -16.66 -7.04 2.86
C ALA A 201 -16.48 -7.96 4.07
N GLY A 202 -17.19 -7.73 5.18
CA GLY A 202 -16.99 -8.48 6.42
C GLY A 202 -15.67 -8.13 7.12
N LEU A 203 -15.20 -6.89 6.95
CA LEU A 203 -13.97 -6.39 7.55
C LEU A 203 -14.26 -5.25 8.54
N LYS A 204 -13.39 -5.12 9.54
CA LYS A 204 -13.39 -4.05 10.53
C LYS A 204 -12.05 -3.34 10.53
N LEU A 205 -12.07 -2.02 10.40
CA LEU A 205 -10.87 -1.18 10.55
C LEU A 205 -10.40 -1.23 12.01
N THR A 206 -9.14 -1.59 12.21
CA THR A 206 -8.50 -1.59 13.53
C THR A 206 -7.53 -0.41 13.69
N GLU A 207 -6.91 0.04 12.60
CA GLU A 207 -5.99 1.15 12.62
C GLU A 207 -5.97 1.87 11.28
N HIS A 208 -5.72 3.19 11.32
CA HIS A 208 -5.53 4.02 10.14
C HIS A 208 -4.33 4.93 10.37
N LEU A 209 -3.32 4.80 9.52
CA LEU A 209 -2.12 5.61 9.52
C LEU A 209 -2.01 6.39 8.22
N LEU A 210 -1.20 7.42 8.23
CA LEU A 210 -0.89 8.27 7.07
C LEU A 210 0.61 8.25 6.79
N PHE A 211 0.96 8.25 5.52
CA PHE A 211 2.36 8.38 5.11
C PHE A 211 2.54 9.52 4.09
N PRO A 212 3.50 10.45 4.30
CA PRO A 212 4.26 10.60 5.55
C PRO A 212 3.33 11.02 6.71
N PRO A 213 3.66 10.69 7.96
CA PRO A 213 2.80 11.00 9.11
C PRO A 213 2.67 12.50 9.39
N LYS A 214 3.59 13.29 8.85
CA LYS A 214 3.57 14.76 8.91
C LYS A 214 3.89 15.36 7.54
N GLY A 215 3.04 16.25 7.07
CA GLY A 215 3.21 16.95 5.81
C GLY A 215 2.97 16.08 4.57
N TYR A 216 3.69 16.36 3.49
CA TYR A 216 3.53 15.75 2.16
C TYR A 216 4.88 15.57 1.50
N GLN A 217 5.09 14.47 0.78
CA GLN A 217 6.28 14.21 -0.04
C GLN A 217 6.06 14.56 -1.51
N LEU A 218 4.85 14.31 -2.01
CA LEU A 218 4.50 14.46 -3.42
C LEU A 218 4.04 15.89 -3.77
N THR A 219 3.91 16.77 -2.78
CA THR A 219 3.66 18.19 -2.99
C THR A 219 4.97 18.95 -3.11
N ARG A 220 5.05 19.93 -4.03
CA ARG A 220 6.25 20.76 -4.21
C ARG A 220 6.65 21.40 -2.86
N LYS A 221 7.94 21.32 -2.51
CA LYS A 221 8.48 21.76 -1.21
C LYS A 221 8.01 23.14 -0.75
N PRO A 222 7.96 24.22 -1.61
CA PRO A 222 7.52 25.53 -1.17
C PRO A 222 6.04 25.58 -0.72
N PHE A 223 5.21 24.62 -1.17
CA PHE A 223 3.80 24.54 -0.80
C PHE A 223 3.50 23.50 0.28
N ALA A 224 4.40 22.53 0.48
CA ALA A 224 4.19 21.43 1.42
C ALA A 224 4.05 21.92 2.86
N TRP A 225 4.90 22.86 3.30
CA TRP A 225 4.87 23.37 4.67
C TRP A 225 3.64 24.29 4.93
N PRO A 226 3.32 25.29 4.11
CA PRO A 226 2.10 26.09 4.28
C PRO A 226 0.83 25.23 4.27
N LEU A 227 0.75 24.22 3.40
CA LEU A 227 -0.38 23.30 3.37
C LEU A 227 -0.47 22.44 4.63
N ALA A 228 0.66 21.94 5.14
CA ALA A 228 0.68 21.17 6.38
C ALA A 228 0.25 22.02 7.60
N LEU A 229 0.65 23.30 7.63
CA LEU A 229 0.20 24.24 8.66
C LEU A 229 -1.30 24.54 8.52
N ALA A 230 -1.78 24.79 7.30
CA ALA A 230 -3.20 25.00 7.04
C ALA A 230 -4.03 23.76 7.39
N ALA A 231 -3.51 22.55 7.13
CA ALA A 231 -4.18 21.30 7.48
C ALA A 231 -4.45 21.15 8.98
N ALA A 232 -3.66 21.79 9.84
CA ALA A 232 -3.88 21.79 11.29
C ALA A 232 -5.19 22.49 11.71
N VAL A 233 -5.74 23.33 10.84
CA VAL A 233 -7.03 24.05 11.05
C VAL A 233 -8.22 23.18 10.64
N PHE A 234 -8.00 22.18 9.76
CA PHE A 234 -9.06 21.31 9.29
C PHE A 234 -9.17 20.08 10.18
N SER A 235 -10.37 19.82 10.68
CA SER A 235 -10.66 18.58 11.40
C SER A 235 -10.82 17.42 10.42
N GLY A 236 -10.05 16.36 10.60
CA GLY A 236 -10.20 15.11 9.82
C GLY A 236 -8.93 14.28 9.80
N ASP A 237 -9.10 12.99 9.96
CA ASP A 237 -8.00 12.00 10.08
C ASP A 237 -7.19 11.80 8.78
N SER A 238 -7.57 12.44 7.68
CA SER A 238 -7.03 12.17 6.34
C SER A 238 -6.42 13.38 5.64
N VAL A 239 -6.31 14.52 6.32
CA VAL A 239 -5.88 15.80 5.68
C VAL A 239 -4.39 15.83 5.37
N LEU A 240 -3.56 15.13 6.17
CA LEU A 240 -2.12 14.99 5.98
C LEU A 240 -1.77 13.70 5.21
N GLY A 241 -0.51 13.60 4.82
CA GLY A 241 0.03 12.44 4.13
C GLY A 241 -0.39 12.32 2.68
N ASP A 242 0.40 11.58 1.92
CA ASP A 242 0.16 11.28 0.52
C ASP A 242 -0.46 9.89 0.31
N ASN A 243 -0.32 9.00 1.30
CA ASN A 243 -0.90 7.65 1.28
C ASN A 243 -1.65 7.34 2.57
N HIS A 244 -2.71 6.59 2.45
CA HIS A 244 -3.38 5.89 3.53
C HIS A 244 -2.72 4.54 3.78
N ILE A 245 -2.69 4.13 5.04
CA ILE A 245 -2.36 2.78 5.49
C ILE A 245 -3.48 2.32 6.40
N PHE A 246 -4.22 1.34 5.96
CA PHE A 246 -5.34 0.77 6.70
C PHE A 246 -4.99 -0.62 7.22
N VAL A 247 -5.30 -0.89 8.48
CA VAL A 247 -5.17 -2.20 9.09
C VAL A 247 -6.55 -2.74 9.42
N PHE A 248 -6.86 -3.95 8.96
CA PHE A 248 -8.16 -4.57 9.08
C PHE A 248 -8.08 -5.92 9.77
N LYS A 249 -9.19 -6.33 10.37
CA LYS A 249 -9.47 -7.71 10.79
C LYS A 249 -10.81 -8.15 10.23
N ALA A 250 -11.05 -9.46 10.19
CA ALA A 250 -12.40 -9.96 9.94
C ALA A 250 -13.37 -9.38 10.99
N ALA A 251 -14.57 -8.98 10.55
CA ALA A 251 -15.64 -8.62 11.45
C ALA A 251 -16.19 -9.92 12.07
N THR A 252 -16.14 -10.03 13.39
CA THR A 252 -16.75 -11.12 14.16
C THR A 252 -18.26 -10.98 14.19
#